data_4d46af107c4dd8bc45a36184ed500747
#
_entry.id   4d46af107c4dd8bc45a36184ed500747
#
_cell.length_a   1.000
_cell.length_b   1.000
_cell.length_c   1.000
_cell.angle_alpha   90.00
_cell.angle_beta   90.00
_cell.angle_gamma   90.00
#
_symmetry.space_group_name_H-M   'P 1'
#
loop_
_entity.id
_entity.type
_entity.pdbx_description
1 polymer ?
#
loop_
_entity_poly.entity_id
_entity_poly.type
_entity_poly.pdbx_seq_one_letter_code
_entity_poly.pdbx_strand_id
1 'polypeptide(L)'
;MKVHFSVKQCMNLAWISCFLLLFLVVVTCFSPVAGAQTVDEVIAKNIQARGGMEKLKSVHSLRSTAKLTQGSFRAEFLQENKRADKVREEFIIQGLAQVQAYDGKTGWQISPFGGRKDPELLSQDDLKSLVVDADMDGPLMEYKEKGHKAELVGHDSMEGTDCFKIKLSMKNGDVRYYYLDSDSYLELKIEIQTTIRGALQESELYYGDYEQVNGIYYPFTVEQAQKGGSSRTQISVEKIEQNVPLEDAVFSMPGSKPQTKAPPAGK
;
A
#
# COMPACT_ATOMS: atom_id res chain seq x y z
N MET A 1 -26.16 64.79 53.60
CA MET A 1 -26.53 63.34 53.56
C MET A 1 -25.26 62.56 53.33
N LYS A 2 -24.65 62.00 54.40
CA LYS A 2 -23.38 61.22 54.28
C LYS A 2 -23.72 59.74 54.09
N VAL A 3 -23.36 59.18 52.94
CA VAL A 3 -23.54 57.76 52.67
C VAL A 3 -22.35 57.04 53.31
N HIS A 4 -22.59 56.28 54.39
CA HIS A 4 -21.60 55.35 54.96
C HIS A 4 -21.57 54.04 54.12
N PHE A 5 -20.54 53.85 53.28
CA PHE A 5 -20.27 52.57 52.68
C PHE A 5 -19.54 51.68 53.70
N SER A 6 -20.16 50.57 54.06
CA SER A 6 -19.62 49.60 55.03
C SER A 6 -18.43 48.82 54.41
N VAL A 7 -17.31 48.79 55.13
CA VAL A 7 -16.04 48.05 54.75
C VAL A 7 -16.29 46.58 54.49
N LYS A 8 -17.34 45.96 55.02
CA LYS A 8 -17.73 44.57 54.78
C LYS A 8 -18.21 44.28 53.35
N GLN A 9 -18.76 45.30 52.65
CA GLN A 9 -19.21 45.10 51.26
C GLN A 9 -18.04 45.11 50.27
N CYS A 10 -16.96 45.83 50.53
CA CYS A 10 -15.74 45.77 49.66
C CYS A 10 -14.97 44.47 49.77
N MET A 11 -14.95 43.84 50.96
CA MET A 11 -14.24 42.54 51.13
C MET A 11 -14.93 41.39 50.38
N ASN A 12 -16.27 41.35 50.33
CA ASN A 12 -16.98 40.28 49.61
C ASN A 12 -16.84 40.38 48.08
N LEU A 13 -16.78 41.60 47.51
CA LEU A 13 -16.53 41.76 46.08
C LEU A 13 -15.12 41.35 45.66
N ALA A 14 -14.12 41.62 46.50
CA ALA A 14 -12.73 41.24 46.23
C ALA A 14 -12.52 39.70 46.22
N TRP A 15 -13.22 38.99 47.11
CA TRP A 15 -13.15 37.52 47.19
C TRP A 15 -13.85 36.85 46.01
N ILE A 16 -15.00 37.39 45.56
CA ILE A 16 -15.74 36.86 44.40
C ILE A 16 -14.93 37.07 43.10
N SER A 17 -14.26 38.23 42.95
CA SER A 17 -13.42 38.53 41.80
C SER A 17 -12.19 37.65 41.75
N CYS A 18 -11.58 37.30 42.91
CA CYS A 18 -10.42 36.42 42.98
C CYS A 18 -10.77 34.94 42.65
N PHE A 19 -11.97 34.48 43.09
CA PHE A 19 -12.45 33.12 42.75
C PHE A 19 -12.83 32.98 41.27
N LEU A 20 -13.41 34.03 40.66
CA LEU A 20 -13.72 34.04 39.20
C LEU A 20 -12.45 34.05 38.34
N LEU A 21 -11.40 34.77 38.74
CA LEU A 21 -10.11 34.78 38.06
C LEU A 21 -9.37 33.43 38.21
N LEU A 22 -9.47 32.79 39.38
CA LEU A 22 -8.85 31.47 39.60
C LEU A 22 -9.57 30.37 38.80
N PHE A 23 -10.90 30.48 38.63
CA PHE A 23 -11.68 29.52 37.82
C PHE A 23 -11.40 29.67 36.30
N LEU A 24 -11.14 30.90 35.83
CA LEU A 24 -10.80 31.16 34.43
C LEU A 24 -9.42 30.61 34.05
N VAL A 25 -8.46 30.59 34.97
CA VAL A 25 -7.11 30.08 34.74
C VAL A 25 -7.08 28.54 34.69
N VAL A 26 -7.97 27.86 35.42
CA VAL A 26 -8.04 26.39 35.45
C VAL A 26 -8.67 25.81 34.16
N VAL A 27 -9.57 26.55 33.51
CA VAL A 27 -10.24 26.11 32.28
C VAL A 27 -9.30 26.18 31.05
N THR A 28 -8.27 27.01 31.07
CA THR A 28 -7.32 27.14 29.93
C THR A 28 -6.23 26.11 29.87
N CYS A 29 -6.07 25.25 30.89
CA CYS A 29 -5.00 24.20 30.93
C CYS A 29 -5.44 22.82 30.41
N PHE A 30 -6.70 22.65 30.04
CA PHE A 30 -7.16 21.46 29.34
C PHE A 30 -7.21 21.69 27.80
N SER A 31 -6.09 22.07 27.20
CA SER A 31 -5.94 21.83 25.77
C SER A 31 -5.82 20.30 25.63
N PRO A 32 -6.71 19.63 24.88
CA PRO A 32 -6.46 18.25 24.54
C PRO A 32 -5.10 18.24 23.82
N VAL A 33 -4.13 17.56 24.39
CA VAL A 33 -2.92 17.19 23.64
C VAL A 33 -3.47 16.37 22.48
N ALA A 34 -3.56 16.98 21.30
CA ALA A 34 -3.78 16.23 20.08
C ALA A 34 -2.61 15.25 20.01
N GLY A 35 -2.84 14.02 20.48
CA GLY A 35 -1.84 12.98 20.44
C GLY A 35 -1.38 12.85 18.99
N ALA A 36 -0.08 12.92 18.75
CA ALA A 36 0.46 12.65 17.41
C ALA A 36 -0.09 11.30 16.95
N GLN A 37 -0.66 11.26 15.73
CA GLN A 37 -1.18 10.01 15.17
C GLN A 37 -0.10 8.95 15.17
N THR A 38 -0.46 7.77 15.59
CA THR A 38 0.44 6.60 15.55
C THR A 38 0.48 6.01 14.13
N VAL A 39 1.53 5.28 13.80
CA VAL A 39 1.62 4.58 12.52
C VAL A 39 0.45 3.59 12.31
N ASP A 40 0.04 2.91 13.38
CA ASP A 40 -1.09 1.97 13.34
C ASP A 40 -2.42 2.67 13.00
N GLU A 41 -2.66 3.86 13.56
CA GLU A 41 -3.86 4.66 13.24
C GLU A 41 -3.88 5.13 11.79
N VAL A 42 -2.72 5.57 11.26
CA VAL A 42 -2.62 6.00 9.86
C VAL A 42 -2.85 4.81 8.92
N ILE A 43 -2.24 3.67 9.19
CA ILE A 43 -2.45 2.43 8.41
C ILE A 43 -3.91 1.96 8.49
N ALA A 44 -4.53 2.00 9.67
CA ALA A 44 -5.94 1.63 9.82
C ALA A 44 -6.86 2.52 8.98
N LYS A 45 -6.58 3.83 8.91
CA LYS A 45 -7.33 4.78 8.08
C LYS A 45 -7.09 4.52 6.59
N ASN A 46 -5.88 4.18 6.17
CA ASN A 46 -5.59 3.77 4.79
C ASN A 46 -6.40 2.53 4.40
N ILE A 47 -6.41 1.49 5.23
CA ILE A 47 -7.21 0.27 5.01
C ILE A 47 -8.69 0.62 4.89
N GLN A 48 -9.20 1.49 5.78
CA GLN A 48 -10.58 1.95 5.73
C GLN A 48 -10.88 2.76 4.46
N ALA A 49 -10.00 3.66 4.05
CA ALA A 49 -10.12 4.46 2.83
C ALA A 49 -10.18 3.58 1.57
N ARG A 50 -9.39 2.51 1.53
CA ARG A 50 -9.40 1.55 0.41
C ARG A 50 -10.69 0.73 0.32
N GLY A 51 -11.52 0.69 1.36
CA GLY A 51 -12.79 -0.03 1.36
C GLY A 51 -13.05 -0.85 2.63
N GLY A 52 -12.08 -0.92 3.52
CA GLY A 52 -12.14 -1.59 4.81
C GLY A 52 -11.70 -3.06 4.76
N MET A 53 -11.21 -3.54 5.89
CA MET A 53 -10.62 -4.89 6.06
C MET A 53 -11.53 -6.01 5.54
N GLU A 54 -12.81 -5.96 5.85
CA GLU A 54 -13.77 -7.01 5.48
C GLU A 54 -13.89 -7.15 3.96
N LYS A 55 -14.08 -6.05 3.24
CA LYS A 55 -14.18 -6.08 1.77
C LYS A 55 -12.87 -6.51 1.12
N LEU A 56 -11.73 -5.98 1.58
CA LEU A 56 -10.42 -6.36 1.06
C LEU A 56 -10.20 -7.88 1.22
N LYS A 57 -10.52 -8.45 2.37
CA LYS A 57 -10.40 -9.89 2.63
C LYS A 57 -11.43 -10.75 1.87
N SER A 58 -12.54 -10.19 1.44
CA SER A 58 -13.56 -10.90 0.65
C SER A 58 -13.16 -11.14 -0.80
N VAL A 59 -12.12 -10.44 -1.28
CA VAL A 59 -11.57 -10.67 -2.63
C VAL A 59 -10.64 -11.87 -2.60
N HIS A 60 -11.03 -12.96 -3.27
CA HIS A 60 -10.25 -14.21 -3.32
C HIS A 60 -9.43 -14.34 -4.58
N SER A 61 -9.82 -13.64 -5.64
CA SER A 61 -9.08 -13.55 -6.89
C SER A 61 -9.32 -12.20 -7.56
N LEU A 62 -8.33 -11.75 -8.32
CA LEU A 62 -8.37 -10.49 -9.04
C LEU A 62 -7.80 -10.70 -10.43
N ARG A 63 -8.42 -10.11 -11.44
CA ARG A 63 -7.86 -9.96 -12.78
C ARG A 63 -7.87 -8.49 -13.14
N SER A 64 -6.73 -7.96 -13.55
CA SER A 64 -6.61 -6.60 -14.09
C SER A 64 -5.98 -6.62 -15.48
N THR A 65 -6.50 -5.77 -16.34
CA THR A 65 -5.93 -5.50 -17.66
C THR A 65 -5.51 -4.04 -17.72
N ALA A 66 -4.37 -3.77 -18.32
CA ALA A 66 -3.82 -2.43 -18.43
C ALA A 66 -3.02 -2.23 -19.71
N LYS A 67 -2.76 -0.98 -20.07
CA LYS A 67 -1.82 -0.57 -21.10
C LYS A 67 -0.60 0.07 -20.48
N LEU A 68 0.59 -0.38 -20.90
CA LEU A 68 1.86 0.23 -20.54
C LEU A 68 2.33 1.14 -21.66
N THR A 69 2.76 2.33 -21.30
CA THR A 69 3.32 3.30 -22.23
C THR A 69 4.59 3.93 -21.68
N GLN A 70 5.66 3.95 -22.51
CA GLN A 70 6.91 4.64 -22.19
C GLN A 70 7.49 5.23 -23.48
N GLY A 71 7.38 6.54 -23.66
CA GLY A 71 7.71 7.17 -24.92
C GLY A 71 6.89 6.57 -26.09
N SER A 72 7.54 5.97 -27.08
CA SER A 72 6.89 5.26 -28.19
C SER A 72 6.59 3.79 -27.89
N PHE A 73 7.12 3.25 -26.80
CA PHE A 73 6.87 1.86 -26.39
C PHE A 73 5.42 1.68 -25.91
N ARG A 74 4.82 0.57 -26.32
CA ARG A 74 3.46 0.16 -25.93
C ARG A 74 3.44 -1.32 -25.67
N ALA A 75 2.78 -1.73 -24.59
CA ALA A 75 2.49 -3.13 -24.26
C ALA A 75 1.09 -3.24 -23.65
N GLU A 76 0.49 -4.41 -23.80
CA GLU A 76 -0.67 -4.79 -22.98
C GLU A 76 -0.18 -5.54 -21.76
N PHE A 77 -0.87 -5.38 -20.66
CA PHE A 77 -0.55 -6.04 -19.40
C PHE A 77 -1.79 -6.73 -18.85
N LEU A 78 -1.64 -7.98 -18.48
CA LEU A 78 -2.63 -8.77 -17.74
C LEU A 78 -2.00 -9.25 -16.45
N GLN A 79 -2.69 -9.00 -15.33
CA GLN A 79 -2.32 -9.53 -14.03
C GLN A 79 -3.47 -10.32 -13.46
N GLU A 80 -3.18 -11.51 -12.97
CA GLU A 80 -4.10 -12.38 -12.27
C GLU A 80 -3.52 -12.72 -10.89
N ASN A 81 -4.30 -12.45 -9.85
CA ASN A 81 -3.95 -12.78 -8.46
C ASN A 81 -4.98 -13.76 -7.88
N LYS A 82 -4.53 -14.66 -7.04
CA LYS A 82 -5.40 -15.58 -6.28
C LYS A 82 -4.83 -15.82 -4.89
N ARG A 83 -5.69 -15.81 -3.88
CA ARG A 83 -5.29 -16.25 -2.54
C ARG A 83 -5.01 -17.76 -2.54
N ALA A 84 -4.03 -18.28 -1.78
CA ALA A 84 -3.04 -17.53 -1.02
C ALA A 84 -1.79 -17.28 -1.89
N ASP A 85 -1.43 -15.99 -2.02
CA ASP A 85 -0.15 -15.53 -2.56
C ASP A 85 0.23 -16.10 -3.94
N LYS A 86 -0.71 -16.10 -4.88
CA LYS A 86 -0.47 -16.49 -6.27
C LYS A 86 -0.63 -15.29 -7.17
N VAL A 87 0.30 -15.17 -8.12
CA VAL A 87 0.24 -14.13 -9.15
C VAL A 87 0.72 -14.67 -10.48
N ARG A 88 0.13 -14.17 -11.55
CA ARG A 88 0.56 -14.37 -12.93
C ARG A 88 0.46 -13.05 -13.67
N GLU A 89 1.52 -12.68 -14.36
CA GLU A 89 1.66 -11.46 -15.11
C GLU A 89 2.03 -11.77 -16.54
N GLU A 90 1.36 -11.12 -17.47
CA GLU A 90 1.67 -11.20 -18.89
C GLU A 90 1.91 -9.81 -19.46
N PHE A 91 3.05 -9.64 -20.12
CA PHE A 91 3.37 -8.46 -20.91
C PHE A 91 3.32 -8.84 -22.39
N ILE A 92 2.37 -8.27 -23.12
CA ILE A 92 2.15 -8.57 -24.53
C ILE A 92 2.71 -7.42 -25.37
N ILE A 93 3.78 -7.72 -26.13
CA ILE A 93 4.49 -6.77 -26.97
C ILE A 93 4.49 -7.33 -28.39
N GLN A 94 3.86 -6.63 -29.33
CA GLN A 94 3.78 -7.05 -30.74
C GLN A 94 3.29 -8.49 -30.93
N GLY A 95 2.34 -8.93 -30.08
CA GLY A 95 1.77 -10.27 -30.12
C GLY A 95 2.62 -11.37 -29.46
N LEU A 96 3.76 -11.03 -28.87
CA LEU A 96 4.58 -11.95 -28.06
C LEU A 96 4.30 -11.69 -26.57
N ALA A 97 3.96 -12.75 -25.84
CA ALA A 97 3.70 -12.68 -24.41
C ALA A 97 4.93 -13.10 -23.59
N GLN A 98 5.47 -12.18 -22.79
CA GLN A 98 6.34 -12.53 -21.67
C GLN A 98 5.44 -12.84 -20.48
N VAL A 99 5.69 -13.97 -19.84
CA VAL A 99 4.90 -14.43 -18.68
C VAL A 99 5.81 -14.59 -17.48
N GLN A 100 5.37 -14.11 -16.33
CA GLN A 100 5.94 -14.45 -15.03
C GLN A 100 4.81 -14.94 -14.12
N ALA A 101 5.07 -15.96 -13.31
CA ALA A 101 4.07 -16.41 -12.36
C ALA A 101 4.71 -17.01 -11.10
N TYR A 102 3.93 -16.95 -10.01
CA TYR A 102 4.27 -17.52 -8.72
C TYR A 102 3.06 -18.28 -8.19
N ASP A 103 3.24 -19.54 -7.84
CA ASP A 103 2.18 -20.44 -7.36
C ASP A 103 2.03 -20.52 -5.84
N GLY A 104 2.72 -19.61 -5.12
CA GLY A 104 2.82 -19.61 -3.66
C GLY A 104 4.07 -20.33 -3.13
N LYS A 105 4.87 -20.95 -4.01
CA LYS A 105 6.12 -21.66 -3.66
C LYS A 105 7.22 -21.44 -4.67
N THR A 106 6.88 -21.50 -5.95
CA THR A 106 7.83 -21.51 -7.06
C THR A 106 7.48 -20.40 -8.03
N GLY A 107 8.46 -19.58 -8.38
CA GLY A 107 8.33 -18.57 -9.44
C GLY A 107 8.96 -19.08 -10.73
N TRP A 108 8.34 -18.78 -11.85
CA TRP A 108 8.80 -19.15 -13.18
C TRP A 108 8.50 -18.07 -14.21
N GLN A 109 9.17 -18.12 -15.34
CA GLN A 109 8.94 -17.20 -16.43
C GLN A 109 9.04 -17.87 -17.80
N ILE A 110 8.43 -17.23 -18.80
CA ILE A 110 8.68 -17.43 -20.23
C ILE A 110 9.04 -16.07 -20.81
N SER A 111 10.22 -15.94 -21.42
CA SER A 111 10.71 -14.69 -22.02
C SER A 111 11.06 -14.90 -23.49
N PRO A 112 10.10 -14.74 -24.43
CA PRO A 112 10.30 -15.02 -25.84
C PRO A 112 11.28 -14.05 -26.52
N PHE A 113 11.50 -12.88 -25.95
CA PHE A 113 12.36 -11.84 -26.52
C PHE A 113 13.86 -12.22 -26.52
N GLY A 114 14.27 -13.15 -25.65
CA GLY A 114 15.63 -13.69 -25.60
C GLY A 114 15.83 -14.95 -26.44
N GLY A 115 14.85 -15.30 -27.29
CA GLY A 115 14.84 -16.56 -28.04
C GLY A 115 14.49 -17.80 -27.21
N ARG A 116 14.14 -17.61 -25.93
CA ARG A 116 13.75 -18.69 -25.01
C ARG A 116 12.23 -18.77 -24.95
N LYS A 117 11.69 -19.89 -25.42
CA LYS A 117 10.24 -20.16 -25.41
C LYS A 117 9.82 -21.14 -24.30
N ASP A 118 10.79 -21.80 -23.70
CA ASP A 118 10.55 -22.78 -22.64
C ASP A 118 10.43 -22.05 -21.28
N PRO A 119 9.57 -22.54 -20.39
CA PRO A 119 9.46 -22.01 -19.04
C PRO A 119 10.76 -22.31 -18.26
N GLU A 120 11.23 -21.30 -17.52
CA GLU A 120 12.40 -21.40 -16.64
C GLU A 120 12.06 -20.90 -15.24
N LEU A 121 12.77 -21.43 -14.23
CA LEU A 121 12.61 -20.95 -12.85
C LEU A 121 13.21 -19.54 -12.69
N LEU A 122 12.51 -18.70 -11.96
CA LEU A 122 13.03 -17.40 -11.54
C LEU A 122 14.15 -17.58 -10.50
N SER A 123 15.16 -16.72 -10.58
CA SER A 123 16.14 -16.59 -9.51
C SER A 123 15.47 -16.05 -8.24
N GLN A 124 16.12 -16.23 -7.07
CA GLN A 124 15.62 -15.69 -5.82
C GLN A 124 15.46 -14.15 -5.84
N ASP A 125 16.37 -13.47 -6.53
CA ASP A 125 16.31 -12.01 -6.66
C ASP A 125 15.18 -11.56 -7.59
N ASP A 126 14.98 -12.24 -8.72
CA ASP A 126 13.91 -11.91 -9.67
C ASP A 126 12.52 -12.27 -9.08
N LEU A 127 12.47 -13.22 -8.14
CA LEU A 127 11.23 -13.59 -7.44
C LEU A 127 10.78 -12.57 -6.38
N LYS A 128 11.67 -11.70 -5.86
CA LYS A 128 11.35 -10.79 -4.76
C LYS A 128 10.16 -9.88 -5.05
N SER A 129 10.13 -9.25 -6.22
CA SER A 129 9.02 -8.37 -6.61
C SER A 129 7.73 -9.16 -6.79
N LEU A 130 7.82 -10.28 -7.50
CA LEU A 130 6.66 -11.11 -7.82
C LEU A 130 5.96 -11.67 -6.56
N VAL A 131 6.73 -12.01 -5.51
CA VAL A 131 6.17 -12.42 -4.20
C VAL A 131 5.41 -11.27 -3.53
N VAL A 132 5.87 -10.03 -3.68
CA VAL A 132 5.14 -8.87 -3.16
C VAL A 132 3.87 -8.62 -3.96
N ASP A 133 3.91 -8.77 -5.29
CA ASP A 133 2.76 -8.58 -6.17
C ASP A 133 1.72 -9.71 -6.00
N ALA A 134 2.14 -10.87 -5.49
CA ALA A 134 1.25 -11.97 -5.10
C ALA A 134 0.42 -11.68 -3.84
N ASP A 135 0.91 -10.79 -2.96
CA ASP A 135 0.21 -10.37 -1.75
C ASP A 135 -0.92 -9.38 -2.08
N MET A 136 -2.11 -9.91 -2.32
CA MET A 136 -3.30 -9.12 -2.68
C MET A 136 -3.68 -8.05 -1.65
N ASP A 137 -3.27 -8.22 -0.40
CA ASP A 137 -3.55 -7.27 0.68
C ASP A 137 -2.56 -6.10 0.70
N GLY A 138 -1.40 -6.30 0.08
CA GLY A 138 -0.26 -5.40 0.08
C GLY A 138 0.51 -5.41 1.41
N PRO A 139 1.78 -4.95 1.40
CA PRO A 139 2.68 -5.10 2.54
C PRO A 139 2.27 -4.34 3.80
N LEU A 140 1.47 -3.26 3.70
CA LEU A 140 1.01 -2.49 4.86
C LEU A 140 -0.07 -3.20 5.68
N MET A 141 -0.99 -3.89 5.00
CA MET A 141 -2.06 -4.59 5.69
C MET A 141 -1.50 -5.78 6.45
N GLU A 142 -1.82 -5.88 7.75
CA GLU A 142 -1.29 -6.93 8.64
C GLU A 142 0.25 -7.01 8.62
N TYR A 143 0.91 -5.85 8.57
CA TYR A 143 2.37 -5.78 8.41
C TYR A 143 3.14 -6.50 9.55
N LYS A 144 2.60 -6.49 10.79
CA LYS A 144 3.21 -7.15 11.95
C LYS A 144 3.20 -8.66 11.79
N GLU A 145 2.06 -9.22 11.37
CA GLU A 145 1.85 -10.65 11.11
C GLU A 145 2.74 -11.13 9.97
N LYS A 146 2.97 -10.29 8.97
CA LYS A 146 3.91 -10.53 7.86
C LYS A 146 5.38 -10.41 8.29
N GLY A 147 5.64 -9.96 9.53
CA GLY A 147 6.99 -9.79 10.09
C GLY A 147 7.69 -8.53 9.62
N HIS A 148 6.94 -7.54 9.17
CA HIS A 148 7.44 -6.22 8.79
C HIS A 148 7.44 -5.26 9.98
N LYS A 149 8.15 -4.13 9.86
CA LYS A 149 8.16 -3.05 10.85
C LYS A 149 7.76 -1.75 10.16
N ALA A 150 6.77 -1.05 10.71
CA ALA A 150 6.31 0.23 10.20
C ALA A 150 6.64 1.35 11.19
N GLU A 151 7.06 2.49 10.67
CA GLU A 151 7.38 3.71 11.42
C GLU A 151 6.72 4.91 10.72
N LEU A 152 5.98 5.74 11.47
CA LEU A 152 5.53 7.03 10.96
C LEU A 152 6.71 8.00 11.02
N VAL A 153 7.26 8.33 9.84
CA VAL A 153 8.42 9.23 9.71
C VAL A 153 8.01 10.68 9.98
N GLY A 154 6.75 11.03 9.63
CA GLY A 154 6.20 12.36 9.78
C GLY A 154 5.29 12.74 8.62
N HIS A 155 5.27 14.02 8.32
CA HIS A 155 4.59 14.58 7.16
C HIS A 155 5.60 14.93 6.06
N ASP A 156 5.15 14.90 4.82
CA ASP A 156 5.88 15.35 3.64
C ASP A 156 4.89 16.06 2.70
N SER A 157 5.36 16.70 1.64
CA SER A 157 4.50 17.34 0.66
C SER A 157 4.83 16.84 -0.74
N MET A 158 3.79 16.42 -1.46
CA MET A 158 3.89 15.99 -2.86
C MET A 158 3.05 16.91 -3.73
N GLU A 159 3.72 17.66 -4.62
CA GLU A 159 3.05 18.58 -5.56
C GLU A 159 2.03 19.52 -4.88
N GLY A 160 2.31 19.91 -3.62
CA GLY A 160 1.44 20.76 -2.81
C GLY A 160 0.39 20.02 -1.98
N THR A 161 0.30 18.70 -2.09
CA THR A 161 -0.56 17.86 -1.25
C THR A 161 0.20 17.42 -0.01
N ASP A 162 -0.35 17.67 1.18
CA ASP A 162 0.21 17.17 2.45
C ASP A 162 -0.02 15.65 2.58
N CYS A 163 0.99 14.93 3.01
CA CYS A 163 0.91 13.48 3.13
C CYS A 163 1.64 12.94 4.36
N PHE A 164 1.11 11.85 4.91
CA PHE A 164 1.81 11.03 5.90
C PHE A 164 2.90 10.22 5.22
N LYS A 165 4.09 10.21 5.80
CA LYS A 165 5.20 9.39 5.33
C LYS A 165 5.43 8.23 6.28
N ILE A 166 5.23 7.00 5.79
CA ILE A 166 5.45 5.76 6.53
C ILE A 166 6.64 5.03 5.94
N LYS A 167 7.60 4.66 6.79
CA LYS A 167 8.67 3.73 6.44
C LYS A 167 8.26 2.32 6.82
N LEU A 168 8.26 1.41 5.85
CA LEU A 168 8.05 -0.02 6.06
C LEU A 168 9.36 -0.77 5.81
N SER A 169 9.94 -1.36 6.86
CA SER A 169 11.07 -2.28 6.76
C SER A 169 10.53 -3.69 6.62
N MET A 170 10.70 -4.29 5.45
CA MET A 170 10.15 -5.61 5.13
C MET A 170 11.03 -6.72 5.70
N LYS A 171 10.44 -7.88 5.95
CA LYS A 171 11.13 -9.06 6.48
C LYS A 171 12.29 -9.54 5.57
N ASN A 172 12.17 -9.34 4.26
CA ASN A 172 13.17 -9.71 3.26
C ASN A 172 14.35 -8.71 3.16
N GLY A 173 14.33 -7.63 3.97
CA GLY A 173 15.35 -6.58 4.01
C GLY A 173 15.07 -5.39 3.08
N ASP A 174 14.06 -5.44 2.24
CA ASP A 174 13.64 -4.31 1.43
C ASP A 174 13.01 -3.20 2.30
N VAL A 175 13.08 -1.96 1.83
CA VAL A 175 12.46 -0.81 2.49
C VAL A 175 11.50 -0.12 1.52
N ARG A 176 10.32 0.25 2.02
CA ARG A 176 9.34 1.03 1.28
C ARG A 176 8.97 2.28 2.07
N TYR A 177 8.87 3.41 1.38
CA TYR A 177 8.30 4.63 1.95
C TYR A 177 6.96 4.90 1.27
N TYR A 178 5.89 4.83 2.05
CA TYR A 178 4.55 5.14 1.60
C TYR A 178 4.24 6.60 1.88
N TYR A 179 3.71 7.29 0.90
CA TYR A 179 3.19 8.64 1.00
C TYR A 179 1.68 8.56 0.84
N LEU A 180 0.98 8.75 1.95
CA LEU A 180 -0.48 8.67 2.02
C LEU A 180 -1.04 10.08 2.10
N ASP A 181 -1.96 10.42 1.24
CA ASP A 181 -2.69 11.70 1.28
C ASP A 181 -3.28 11.94 2.69
N SER A 182 -3.08 13.13 3.26
CA SER A 182 -3.50 13.41 4.64
C SER A 182 -5.01 13.49 4.82
N ASP A 183 -5.76 13.74 3.76
CA ASP A 183 -7.22 13.87 3.78
C ASP A 183 -7.90 12.54 3.45
N SER A 184 -7.52 11.91 2.33
CA SER A 184 -8.13 10.67 1.84
C SER A 184 -7.49 9.39 2.39
N TYR A 185 -6.26 9.45 2.88
CA TYR A 185 -5.42 8.31 3.30
C TYR A 185 -5.10 7.31 2.20
N LEU A 186 -5.38 7.60 0.93
CA LEU A 186 -4.97 6.78 -0.20
C LEU A 186 -3.49 7.00 -0.53
N GLU A 187 -2.87 6.01 -1.15
CA GLU A 187 -1.47 6.08 -1.56
C GLU A 187 -1.30 7.08 -2.71
N LEU A 188 -0.38 8.05 -2.56
CA LEU A 188 0.03 8.94 -3.64
C LEU A 188 1.31 8.44 -4.29
N LYS A 189 2.24 7.91 -3.47
CA LYS A 189 3.55 7.46 -3.92
C LYS A 189 4.07 6.34 -3.02
N ILE A 190 4.85 5.44 -3.60
CA ILE A 190 5.69 4.50 -2.87
C ILE A 190 7.11 4.59 -3.42
N GLU A 191 8.09 4.86 -2.55
CA GLU A 191 9.51 4.66 -2.88
C GLU A 191 9.92 3.26 -2.43
N ILE A 192 10.61 2.54 -3.29
CA ILE A 192 11.03 1.16 -3.06
C ILE A 192 12.55 1.11 -3.10
N GLN A 193 13.15 0.52 -2.07
CA GLN A 193 14.57 0.22 -1.99
C GLN A 193 14.71 -1.30 -1.85
N THR A 194 15.30 -1.94 -2.84
CA THR A 194 15.53 -3.39 -2.85
C THR A 194 16.96 -3.68 -3.26
N THR A 195 17.52 -4.78 -2.73
CA THR A 195 18.86 -5.25 -3.14
C THR A 195 18.71 -6.41 -4.11
N ILE A 196 19.17 -6.20 -5.34
CA ILE A 196 19.18 -7.21 -6.41
C ILE A 196 20.63 -7.48 -6.82
N ARG A 197 21.07 -8.72 -6.75
CA ARG A 197 22.45 -9.14 -7.08
C ARG A 197 23.53 -8.30 -6.38
N GLY A 198 23.25 -7.93 -5.12
CA GLY A 198 24.15 -7.13 -4.28
C GLY A 198 24.15 -5.63 -4.56
N ALA A 199 23.39 -5.14 -5.53
CA ALA A 199 23.24 -3.72 -5.84
C ALA A 199 21.89 -3.17 -5.32
N LEU A 200 21.94 -2.02 -4.66
CA LEU A 200 20.73 -1.30 -4.26
C LEU A 200 20.04 -0.76 -5.52
N GLN A 201 18.77 -1.11 -5.67
CA GLN A 201 17.87 -0.57 -6.68
C GLN A 201 16.83 0.31 -5.99
N GLU A 202 16.63 1.50 -6.51
CA GLU A 202 15.63 2.44 -6.00
C GLU A 202 14.65 2.79 -7.11
N SER A 203 13.37 2.60 -6.85
CA SER A 203 12.29 2.94 -7.78
C SER A 203 11.15 3.65 -7.07
N GLU A 204 10.31 4.29 -7.85
CA GLU A 204 9.18 5.08 -7.40
C GLU A 204 7.93 4.66 -8.17
N LEU A 205 6.83 4.48 -7.44
CA LEU A 205 5.50 4.27 -7.99
C LEU A 205 4.63 5.46 -7.58
N TYR A 206 3.95 6.06 -8.53
CA TYR A 206 2.98 7.14 -8.30
C TYR A 206 1.60 6.64 -8.67
N TYR A 207 0.63 6.90 -7.81
CA TYR A 207 -0.74 6.40 -7.93
C TYR A 207 -1.71 7.55 -8.16
N GLY A 208 -2.64 7.35 -9.09
CA GLY A 208 -3.68 8.31 -9.42
C GLY A 208 -4.95 7.65 -9.92
N ASP A 209 -5.94 8.49 -10.22
CA ASP A 209 -7.21 8.08 -10.81
C ASP A 209 -7.87 6.91 -10.05
N TYR A 210 -8.03 7.09 -8.73
CA TYR A 210 -8.65 6.08 -7.88
C TYR A 210 -10.12 5.91 -8.22
N GLU A 211 -10.51 4.69 -8.61
CA GLU A 211 -11.88 4.32 -8.90
C GLU A 211 -12.36 3.21 -7.98
N GLN A 212 -13.66 3.16 -7.75
CA GLN A 212 -14.28 2.17 -6.88
C GLN A 212 -14.81 0.98 -7.67
N VAL A 213 -14.27 -0.23 -7.36
CA VAL A 213 -14.79 -1.49 -7.89
C VAL A 213 -15.36 -2.30 -6.74
N ASN A 214 -16.67 -2.55 -6.74
CA ASN A 214 -17.40 -3.27 -5.68
C ASN A 214 -17.11 -2.75 -4.25
N GLY A 215 -16.93 -1.43 -4.11
CA GLY A 215 -16.71 -0.78 -2.82
C GLY A 215 -15.26 -0.82 -2.33
N ILE A 216 -14.31 -1.17 -3.17
CA ILE A 216 -12.86 -1.10 -2.94
C ILE A 216 -12.26 -0.11 -3.93
N TYR A 217 -11.44 0.82 -3.44
CA TYR A 217 -10.71 1.77 -4.27
C TYR A 217 -9.41 1.16 -4.80
N TYR A 218 -9.21 1.26 -6.10
CA TYR A 218 -8.00 0.87 -6.81
C TYR A 218 -7.47 2.05 -7.64
N PRO A 219 -6.14 2.21 -7.77
CA PRO A 219 -5.58 3.19 -8.68
C PRO A 219 -5.75 2.71 -10.13
N PHE A 220 -6.25 3.57 -11.01
CA PHE A 220 -6.38 3.28 -12.44
C PHE A 220 -5.22 3.86 -13.25
N THR A 221 -4.41 4.72 -12.64
CA THR A 221 -3.14 5.17 -13.21
C THR A 221 -2.02 4.88 -12.22
N VAL A 222 -0.97 4.20 -12.70
CA VAL A 222 0.28 4.01 -11.97
C VAL A 222 1.44 4.44 -12.85
N GLU A 223 2.29 5.34 -12.36
CA GLU A 223 3.54 5.69 -13.04
C GLU A 223 4.71 5.07 -12.29
N GLN A 224 5.57 4.38 -13.00
CA GLN A 224 6.78 3.77 -12.47
C GLN A 224 8.02 4.48 -13.01
N ALA A 225 8.96 4.80 -12.13
CA ALA A 225 10.26 5.38 -12.49
C ALA A 225 11.39 4.76 -11.66
N GLN A 226 12.61 4.79 -12.19
CA GLN A 226 13.80 4.67 -11.35
C GLN A 226 13.99 6.00 -10.59
N LYS A 227 14.38 5.95 -9.33
CA LYS A 227 14.57 7.15 -8.51
C LYS A 227 15.60 8.08 -9.14
N GLY A 228 15.18 9.32 -9.36
CA GLY A 228 16.01 10.33 -10.05
C GLY A 228 16.11 10.13 -11.57
N GLY A 229 15.44 9.14 -12.13
CA GLY A 229 15.34 8.93 -13.58
C GLY A 229 14.33 9.87 -14.24
N SER A 230 14.59 10.24 -15.49
CA SER A 230 13.68 11.10 -16.27
C SER A 230 12.60 10.32 -17.04
N SER A 231 12.77 9.00 -17.17
CA SER A 231 11.85 8.15 -17.92
C SER A 231 10.84 7.52 -16.98
N ARG A 232 9.55 7.68 -17.30
CA ARG A 232 8.44 7.05 -16.56
C ARG A 232 7.71 6.08 -17.46
N THR A 233 7.35 4.92 -16.93
CA THR A 233 6.40 3.99 -17.54
C THR A 233 5.04 4.26 -16.92
N GLN A 234 4.07 4.62 -17.75
CA GLN A 234 2.69 4.76 -17.33
C GLN A 234 1.95 3.45 -17.54
N ILE A 235 1.25 3.01 -16.52
CA ILE A 235 0.35 1.87 -16.51
C ILE A 235 -1.06 2.41 -16.35
N SER A 236 -1.86 2.31 -17.42
CA SER A 236 -3.26 2.74 -17.42
C SER A 236 -4.13 1.49 -17.30
N VAL A 237 -4.77 1.31 -16.15
CA VAL A 237 -5.66 0.19 -15.89
C VAL A 237 -6.95 0.40 -16.71
N GLU A 238 -7.36 -0.63 -17.45
CA GLU A 238 -8.58 -0.60 -18.26
C GLU A 238 -9.74 -1.31 -17.55
N LYS A 239 -9.45 -2.37 -16.82
CA LYS A 239 -10.47 -3.18 -16.14
C LYS A 239 -9.90 -3.90 -14.94
N ILE A 240 -10.71 -3.96 -13.88
CA ILE A 240 -10.48 -4.79 -12.69
C ILE A 240 -11.71 -5.67 -12.46
N GLU A 241 -11.49 -6.98 -12.34
CA GLU A 241 -12.53 -7.99 -12.07
C GLU A 241 -12.19 -8.73 -10.78
N GLN A 242 -13.09 -8.70 -9.82
CA GLN A 242 -12.94 -9.39 -8.54
C GLN A 242 -13.64 -10.75 -8.57
N ASN A 243 -13.07 -11.69 -7.81
CA ASN A 243 -13.63 -13.02 -7.59
C ASN A 243 -13.90 -13.81 -8.89
N VAL A 244 -13.03 -13.60 -9.90
CA VAL A 244 -13.08 -14.38 -11.14
C VAL A 244 -12.63 -15.81 -10.89
N PRO A 245 -13.22 -16.82 -11.56
CA PRO A 245 -12.76 -18.19 -11.44
C PRO A 245 -11.37 -18.34 -12.07
N LEU A 246 -10.36 -18.65 -11.24
CA LEU A 246 -8.98 -18.92 -11.67
C LEU A 246 -8.56 -20.30 -11.18
N GLU A 247 -8.19 -21.16 -12.11
CA GLU A 247 -7.66 -22.47 -11.78
C GLU A 247 -6.21 -22.36 -11.28
N ASP A 248 -5.81 -23.20 -10.32
CA ASP A 248 -4.45 -23.19 -9.78
C ASP A 248 -3.37 -23.49 -10.83
N ALA A 249 -3.75 -24.24 -11.85
CA ALA A 249 -2.87 -24.56 -12.98
C ALA A 249 -2.38 -23.33 -13.75
N VAL A 250 -3.13 -22.21 -13.72
CA VAL A 250 -2.75 -20.94 -14.38
C VAL A 250 -1.45 -20.39 -13.80
N PHE A 251 -1.21 -20.60 -12.50
CA PHE A 251 -0.03 -20.11 -11.78
C PHE A 251 1.14 -21.10 -11.81
N SER A 252 0.88 -22.36 -12.12
CA SER A 252 1.89 -23.42 -12.10
C SER A 252 2.75 -23.41 -13.36
N MET A 253 4.04 -23.72 -13.21
CA MET A 253 4.96 -23.83 -14.34
C MET A 253 4.46 -24.89 -15.35
N PRO A 254 4.34 -24.55 -16.63
CA PRO A 254 3.92 -25.51 -17.65
C PRO A 254 4.82 -26.77 -17.67
N GLY A 255 4.20 -27.94 -17.74
CA GLY A 255 4.91 -29.22 -17.70
C GLY A 255 5.28 -29.71 -16.28
N SER A 256 5.06 -28.96 -15.24
CA SER A 256 5.17 -29.44 -13.86
C SER A 256 4.01 -30.39 -13.53
N LYS A 257 4.33 -31.49 -12.81
CA LYS A 257 3.27 -32.41 -12.35
C LYS A 257 2.37 -31.67 -11.34
N PRO A 258 1.04 -31.85 -11.39
CA PRO A 258 0.13 -31.31 -10.39
C PRO A 258 0.60 -31.72 -8.99
N GLN A 259 0.76 -30.77 -8.08
CA GLN A 259 1.04 -31.09 -6.67
C GLN A 259 -0.19 -31.75 -6.09
N THR A 260 -0.16 -33.07 -5.91
CA THR A 260 -1.18 -33.77 -5.13
C THR A 260 -1.14 -33.24 -3.71
N LYS A 261 -2.26 -32.71 -3.26
CA LYS A 261 -2.48 -32.28 -1.87
C LYS A 261 -2.10 -33.46 -0.97
N ALA A 262 -1.11 -33.32 -0.10
CA ALA A 262 -0.76 -34.36 0.86
C ALA A 262 -2.02 -34.71 1.65
N PRO A 263 -2.32 -36.00 1.88
CA PRO A 263 -3.45 -36.40 2.70
C PRO A 263 -3.28 -35.79 4.10
N PRO A 264 -4.37 -35.39 4.77
CA PRO A 264 -4.29 -34.89 6.12
C PRO A 264 -3.64 -35.96 7.01
N ALA A 265 -2.60 -35.56 7.78
CA ALA A 265 -1.94 -36.44 8.73
C ALA A 265 -3.04 -36.98 9.69
N GLY A 266 -3.28 -38.28 9.62
CA GLY A 266 -4.23 -38.97 10.47
C GLY A 266 -3.83 -38.77 11.93
N LYS A 267 -4.85 -38.49 12.75
CA LYS A 267 -4.75 -38.41 14.20
C LYS A 267 -4.47 -39.81 14.78
#